data_d696fa4e2d24338206957c8b9fea072d
#
_entry.id   d696fa4e2d24338206957c8b9fea072d
#
_cell.length_a   1.000
_cell.length_b   1.000
_cell.length_c   1.000
_cell.angle_alpha   90.00
_cell.angle_beta   90.00
_cell.angle_gamma   90.00
#
_symmetry.space_group_name_H-M   'P 1'
#
loop_
_entity.id
_entity.type
_entity.pdbx_description
1 polymer ?
#
loop_
_entity_poly.entity_id
_entity_poly.type
_entity_poly.pdbx_seq_one_letter_code
_entity_poly.pdbx_strand_id
1 'polypeptide(L)'
;MGHKYYSEDIVAEIDEFCIAILYCDDGSLIPKKHNGKIHAYNLTISLYCSYEECERLVKRIKDLFDVNFNICKDKNKFLIRCGTIEARKFIPQIKKYIPNFQCFQDNKLKDNF
;
A
#
# COMPACT_ATOMS: atom_id res chain seq x y z
N MET A 1 17.61 -8.22 -11.54
CA MET A 1 17.76 -6.92 -11.02
C MET A 1 16.83 -6.59 -9.91
N GLY A 2 16.44 -6.91 -9.04
CA GLY A 2 15.50 -6.64 -7.99
C GLY A 2 15.45 -5.23 -7.40
N HIS A 3 16.03 -4.25 -8.05
CA HIS A 3 16.03 -2.90 -7.53
C HIS A 3 14.81 -2.13 -8.01
N LYS A 4 14.07 -1.56 -7.06
CA LYS A 4 12.99 -0.65 -7.36
C LYS A 4 13.51 0.76 -7.14
N TYR A 5 13.49 1.55 -8.18
CA TYR A 5 13.94 2.93 -8.09
C TYR A 5 12.74 3.86 -8.20
N TYR A 6 12.57 4.66 -7.17
CA TYR A 6 11.49 5.64 -7.12
C TYR A 6 12.08 7.04 -7.06
N SER A 7 12.71 7.44 -8.17
CA SER A 7 13.22 8.80 -8.33
C SER A 7 12.06 9.78 -8.45
N GLU A 8 12.35 11.07 -8.31
CA GLU A 8 11.31 12.09 -8.43
C GLU A 8 10.63 12.03 -9.79
N ASP A 9 11.41 11.83 -10.85
CA ASP A 9 10.87 11.78 -12.21
C ASP A 9 9.94 10.58 -12.40
N ILE A 10 10.34 9.42 -11.90
CA ILE A 10 9.55 8.20 -12.01
C ILE A 10 8.26 8.32 -11.20
N VAL A 11 8.37 8.81 -9.97
CA VAL A 11 7.21 8.95 -9.09
C VAL A 11 6.20 9.95 -9.64
N ALA A 12 6.66 11.01 -10.29
CA ALA A 12 5.78 12.00 -10.90
C ALA A 12 4.89 11.41 -12.00
N GLU A 13 5.31 10.32 -12.62
CA GLU A 13 4.54 9.65 -13.68
C GLU A 13 3.66 8.52 -13.17
N ILE A 14 3.78 8.15 -11.89
CA ILE A 14 2.95 7.09 -11.31
C ILE A 14 1.53 7.60 -11.15
N ASP A 15 0.58 6.86 -11.71
CA ASP A 15 -0.84 7.17 -11.56
C ASP A 15 -1.52 6.18 -10.61
N GLU A 16 -2.83 6.32 -10.46
CA GLU A 16 -3.61 5.47 -9.57
C GLU A 16 -3.54 4.00 -9.95
N PHE A 17 -3.56 3.71 -11.24
CA PHE A 17 -3.46 2.33 -11.72
C PHE A 17 -2.12 1.70 -11.34
N CYS A 18 -1.04 2.45 -11.47
CA CYS A 18 0.30 1.98 -11.09
C CYS A 18 0.37 1.64 -9.60
N ILE A 19 -0.24 2.47 -8.76
CA ILE A 19 -0.28 2.21 -7.32
C ILE A 19 -1.12 0.97 -7.02
N ALA A 20 -2.23 0.78 -7.72
CA ALA A 20 -3.07 -0.41 -7.55
C ALA A 20 -2.28 -1.68 -7.88
N ILE A 21 -1.53 -1.68 -8.97
CA ILE A 21 -0.68 -2.81 -9.35
C ILE A 21 0.41 -3.05 -8.31
N LEU A 22 1.03 -1.97 -7.83
CA LEU A 22 2.05 -2.07 -6.79
C LEU A 22 1.51 -2.74 -5.53
N TYR A 23 0.30 -2.38 -5.12
CA TYR A 23 -0.33 -3.02 -3.96
C TYR A 23 -0.62 -4.49 -4.23
N CYS A 24 -1.05 -4.86 -5.42
CA CYS A 24 -1.29 -6.25 -5.77
C CYS A 24 -0.01 -7.08 -5.69
N ASP A 25 1.12 -6.50 -6.09
CA ASP A 25 2.41 -7.21 -6.08
C ASP A 25 3.01 -7.30 -4.68
N ASP A 26 3.09 -6.17 -3.98
CA ASP A 26 3.86 -6.04 -2.75
C ASP A 26 3.03 -5.72 -1.51
N GLY A 27 1.73 -5.59 -1.67
CA GLY A 27 0.87 -5.20 -0.57
C GLY A 27 0.35 -6.38 0.25
N SER A 28 -0.10 -6.07 1.46
CA SER A 28 -0.78 -7.04 2.30
C SER A 28 -1.71 -6.32 3.27
N LEU A 29 -2.78 -6.99 3.64
CA LEU A 29 -3.75 -6.48 4.62
C LEU A 29 -3.69 -7.42 5.81
N ILE A 30 -3.05 -6.96 6.89
CA ILE A 30 -2.74 -7.78 8.05
C ILE A 30 -3.74 -7.50 9.16
N PRO A 31 -4.53 -8.50 9.59
CA PRO A 31 -5.48 -8.28 10.69
C PRO A 31 -4.76 -8.15 12.03
N LYS A 32 -5.25 -7.23 12.86
CA LYS A 32 -4.82 -7.08 14.24
C LYS A 32 -5.85 -7.74 15.13
N LYS A 33 -5.44 -8.74 15.90
CA LYS A 33 -6.33 -9.48 16.79
C LYS A 33 -6.14 -9.03 18.22
N HIS A 34 -7.27 -8.97 18.94
CA HIS A 34 -7.28 -8.73 20.36
C HIS A 34 -8.27 -9.70 20.98
N ASN A 35 -7.80 -10.51 21.93
CA ASN A 35 -8.60 -11.56 22.55
C ASN A 35 -9.23 -12.52 21.51
N GLY A 36 -8.47 -12.84 20.45
CA GLY A 36 -8.93 -13.74 19.41
C GLY A 36 -9.85 -13.14 18.37
N LYS A 37 -10.19 -11.86 18.50
CA LYS A 37 -11.07 -11.19 17.56
C LYS A 37 -10.33 -10.14 16.78
N ILE A 38 -10.66 -10.00 15.49
CA ILE A 38 -10.09 -8.97 14.63
C ILE A 38 -10.78 -7.64 14.95
N HIS A 39 -10.01 -6.63 15.38
CA HIS A 39 -10.56 -5.30 15.65
C HIS A 39 -10.00 -4.22 14.74
N ALA A 40 -8.94 -4.50 13.99
CA ALA A 40 -8.31 -3.53 13.11
C ALA A 40 -7.47 -4.26 12.06
N TYR A 41 -6.99 -3.49 11.07
CA TYR A 41 -6.10 -4.00 10.04
C TYR A 41 -4.94 -3.04 9.84
N ASN A 42 -3.78 -3.59 9.48
CA ASN A 42 -2.66 -2.83 8.93
C ASN A 42 -2.53 -3.14 7.46
N LEU A 43 -2.55 -2.11 6.63
CA LEU A 43 -2.27 -2.25 5.21
C LEU A 43 -0.82 -1.86 4.99
N THR A 44 -0.05 -2.77 4.40
CA THR A 44 1.38 -2.60 4.22
C THR A 44 1.73 -2.76 2.74
N ILE A 45 2.65 -1.95 2.24
CA ILE A 45 3.25 -2.16 0.92
C ILE A 45 4.76 -2.31 1.15
N SER A 46 5.26 -3.51 0.88
CA SER A 46 6.64 -3.88 1.16
C SER A 46 7.57 -3.47 0.02
N LEU A 47 7.91 -2.19 -0.01
CA LEU A 47 8.71 -1.61 -1.08
C LEU A 47 10.18 -2.01 -1.00
N TYR A 48 10.69 -2.16 0.22
CA TYR A 48 12.10 -2.49 0.47
C TYR A 48 13.06 -1.55 -0.27
N CYS A 49 12.81 -0.26 -0.15
CA CYS A 49 13.61 0.78 -0.78
C CYS A 49 14.13 1.76 0.27
N SER A 50 14.81 2.83 -0.19
CA SER A 50 15.35 3.82 0.72
C SER A 50 14.25 4.66 1.35
N TYR A 51 14.60 5.37 2.44
CA TYR A 51 13.66 6.27 3.11
C TYR A 51 13.15 7.36 2.15
N GLU A 52 14.06 7.95 1.39
CA GLU A 52 13.69 9.01 0.46
C GLU A 52 12.72 8.52 -0.62
N GLU A 53 12.91 7.30 -1.10
CA GLU A 53 12.01 6.71 -2.07
C GLU A 53 10.63 6.48 -1.46
N CYS A 54 10.59 5.99 -0.22
CA CYS A 54 9.33 5.85 0.50
C CYS A 54 8.62 7.18 0.69
N GLU A 55 9.35 8.24 1.02
CA GLU A 55 8.77 9.56 1.19
C GLU A 55 8.11 10.05 -0.10
N ARG A 56 8.76 9.85 -1.23
CA ARG A 56 8.20 10.25 -2.52
C ARG A 56 6.92 9.51 -2.83
N LEU A 57 6.90 8.21 -2.57
CA LEU A 57 5.70 7.41 -2.81
C LEU A 57 4.57 7.75 -1.84
N VAL A 58 4.87 7.96 -0.58
CA VAL A 58 3.87 8.37 0.41
C VAL A 58 3.21 9.68 -0.02
N LYS A 59 4.01 10.64 -0.46
CA LYS A 59 3.50 11.92 -0.93
C LYS A 59 2.65 11.76 -2.19
N ARG A 60 3.09 10.92 -3.12
CA ARG A 60 2.36 10.67 -4.35
C ARG A 60 1.02 10.00 -4.08
N ILE A 61 1.00 9.01 -3.18
CA ILE A 61 -0.24 8.34 -2.79
C ILE A 61 -1.20 9.33 -2.13
N LYS A 62 -0.68 10.22 -1.30
CA LYS A 62 -1.50 11.27 -0.68
C LYS A 62 -2.12 12.16 -1.73
N ASP A 63 -1.36 12.55 -2.75
CA ASP A 63 -1.86 13.41 -3.83
C ASP A 63 -2.93 12.70 -4.67
N LEU A 64 -2.76 11.40 -4.93
CA LEU A 64 -3.65 10.66 -5.80
C LEU A 64 -4.93 10.16 -5.10
N PHE A 65 -4.79 9.71 -3.85
CA PHE A 65 -5.86 9.01 -3.14
C PHE A 65 -6.37 9.73 -1.90
N ASP A 66 -5.67 10.75 -1.44
CA ASP A 66 -5.95 11.41 -0.16
C ASP A 66 -5.84 10.43 1.01
N VAL A 67 -4.82 9.59 0.96
CA VAL A 67 -4.56 8.56 1.97
C VAL A 67 -3.16 8.78 2.53
N ASN A 68 -3.03 8.71 3.85
CA ASN A 68 -1.77 8.93 4.55
C ASN A 68 -1.13 7.60 4.94
N PHE A 69 0.06 7.36 4.41
CA PHE A 69 0.88 6.22 4.80
C PHE A 69 2.03 6.68 5.69
N ASN A 70 2.46 5.79 6.57
CA ASN A 70 3.64 5.99 7.41
C ASN A 70 4.79 5.14 6.88
N ILE A 71 6.02 5.62 7.08
CA ILE A 71 7.21 4.89 6.67
C ILE A 71 7.70 4.08 7.86
N CYS A 72 7.92 2.79 7.65
CA CYS A 72 8.40 1.88 8.67
C CYS A 72 9.69 1.23 8.23
N LYS A 73 10.59 0.98 9.18
CA LYS A 73 11.84 0.31 8.91
C LYS A 73 11.69 -1.18 9.14
N ASP A 74 12.21 -1.98 8.22
CA ASP A 74 12.29 -3.43 8.36
C ASP A 74 13.71 -3.84 7.99
N LYS A 75 14.50 -4.19 8.99
CA LYS A 75 15.92 -4.51 8.84
C LYS A 75 16.67 -3.31 8.26
N ASN A 76 17.23 -3.42 7.05
CA ASN A 76 17.98 -2.34 6.41
C ASN A 76 17.18 -1.59 5.36
N LYS A 77 15.91 -1.92 5.21
CA LYS A 77 15.07 -1.35 4.18
C LYS A 77 13.82 -0.72 4.80
N PHE A 78 13.07 0.00 4.00
CA PHE A 78 11.87 0.68 4.46
C PHE A 78 10.65 0.20 3.68
N LEU A 79 9.51 0.28 4.34
CA LEU A 79 8.22 -0.03 3.74
C LEU A 79 7.22 1.02 4.18
N ILE A 80 6.02 1.03 3.59
CA ILE A 80 4.98 1.97 3.99
C ILE A 80 3.78 1.21 4.53
N ARG A 81 3.09 1.84 5.48
CA ARG A 81 1.98 1.21 6.22
C ARG A 81 0.93 2.24 6.57
N CYS A 82 -0.31 1.81 6.59
CA CYS A 82 -1.40 2.62 7.15
C CYS A 82 -2.34 1.74 7.97
N GLY A 83 -3.14 2.39 8.82
CA GLY A 83 -4.09 1.69 9.67
C GLY A 83 -5.45 1.50 9.00
N THR A 84 -6.43 1.05 9.79
CA THR A 84 -7.74 0.70 9.29
C THR A 84 -8.45 1.85 8.58
N ILE A 85 -8.41 3.04 9.17
CA ILE A 85 -9.15 4.19 8.64
C ILE A 85 -8.64 4.56 7.24
N GLU A 86 -7.30 4.65 7.10
CA GLU A 86 -6.70 4.99 5.82
C GLU A 86 -6.87 3.87 4.81
N ALA A 87 -6.78 2.61 5.25
CA ALA A 87 -7.00 1.47 4.38
C ALA A 87 -8.42 1.46 3.82
N ARG A 88 -9.40 1.84 4.61
CA ARG A 88 -10.79 1.94 4.15
C ARG A 88 -10.99 2.99 3.07
N LYS A 89 -10.15 4.02 3.05
CA LYS A 89 -10.15 5.00 1.96
C LYS A 89 -9.44 4.47 0.73
N PHE A 90 -8.35 3.73 0.94
CA PHE A 90 -7.46 3.31 -0.13
C PHE A 90 -8.02 2.14 -0.94
N ILE A 91 -8.48 1.09 -0.27
CA ILE A 91 -8.91 -0.15 -0.94
C ILE A 91 -10.05 0.06 -1.93
N PRO A 92 -11.14 0.80 -1.61
CA PRO A 92 -12.19 1.01 -2.58
C PRO A 92 -11.73 1.74 -3.83
N GLN A 93 -10.74 2.62 -3.70
CA GLN A 93 -10.24 3.37 -4.86
C GLN A 93 -9.42 2.47 -5.78
N ILE A 94 -8.59 1.59 -5.24
CA ILE A 94 -7.79 0.70 -6.09
C ILE A 94 -8.61 -0.44 -6.69
N LYS A 95 -9.70 -0.85 -6.05
CA LYS A 95 -10.59 -1.87 -6.60
C LYS A 95 -11.14 -1.52 -7.98
N LYS A 96 -11.29 -0.24 -8.25
CA LYS A 96 -11.77 0.24 -9.56
C LYS A 96 -10.86 -0.18 -10.70
N TYR A 97 -9.58 -0.36 -10.42
CA TYR A 97 -8.57 -0.60 -11.45
C TYR A 97 -8.22 -2.07 -11.59
N ILE A 98 -8.55 -2.92 -10.60
CA ILE A 98 -8.11 -4.31 -10.58
C ILE A 98 -9.23 -5.28 -10.14
N PRO A 99 -10.42 -5.20 -10.73
CA PRO A 99 -11.57 -6.00 -10.25
C PRO A 99 -11.38 -7.51 -10.38
N ASN A 100 -10.54 -7.97 -11.29
CA ASN A 100 -10.39 -9.40 -11.57
C ASN A 100 -9.00 -9.95 -11.25
N PHE A 101 -8.21 -9.21 -10.46
CA PHE A 101 -6.87 -9.67 -10.12
C PHE A 101 -6.87 -10.61 -8.94
N GLN A 102 -5.82 -11.43 -8.87
CA GLN A 102 -5.63 -12.46 -7.87
C GLN A 102 -5.67 -11.90 -6.44
N CYS A 103 -5.32 -10.65 -6.24
CA CYS A 103 -5.30 -10.05 -4.91
C CYS A 103 -6.67 -10.04 -4.21
N PHE A 104 -7.76 -10.14 -4.95
CA PHE A 104 -9.08 -10.35 -4.36
C PHE A 104 -9.16 -11.70 -3.65
N GLN A 105 -8.58 -12.72 -4.26
CA GLN A 105 -8.61 -14.08 -3.72
C GLN A 105 -7.69 -14.23 -2.52
N ASP A 106 -6.65 -13.37 -2.44
CA ASP A 106 -5.68 -13.41 -1.36
C ASP A 106 -6.07 -12.57 -0.15
N ASN A 107 -7.30 -12.09 -0.10
CA ASN A 107 -7.82 -11.26 0.99
C ASN A 107 -7.10 -9.92 1.17
N LYS A 108 -6.39 -9.46 0.15
CA LYS A 108 -5.77 -8.13 0.17
C LYS A 108 -6.82 -7.03 0.03
N LEU A 109 -7.94 -7.36 -0.60
CA LEU A 109 -9.06 -6.44 -0.83
C LEU A 109 -10.32 -7.07 -0.26
N LYS A 110 -10.74 -6.62 0.91
CA LYS A 110 -11.94 -7.14 1.57
C LYS A 110 -13.19 -6.45 1.01
N ASP A 111 -14.26 -7.22 0.77
CA ASP A 111 -15.49 -6.68 0.21
C ASP A 111 -16.18 -5.69 1.14
N ASN A 112 -16.13 -5.96 2.43
CA ASN A 112 -16.78 -5.13 3.44
C ASN A 112 -15.84 -4.09 4.06
N PHE A 113 -14.73 -3.82 3.42
CA PHE A 113 -13.68 -2.96 3.95
C PHE A 113 -13.70 -1.49 3.40
#